data_99d87796ef67b5ae0aae9cf85af13ffe
#
_entry.id   99d87796ef67b5ae0aae9cf85af13ffe
#
_cell.length_a   1.000
_cell.length_b   1.000
_cell.length_c   1.000
_cell.angle_alpha   90.00
_cell.angle_beta   90.00
_cell.angle_gamma   90.00
#
_symmetry.space_group_name_H-M   'P 1'
#
loop_
_entity.id
_entity.type
_entity.pdbx_description
1 polymer ?
#
loop_
_entity_poly.entity_id
_entity_poly.type
_entity_poly.pdbx_seq_one_letter_code
_entity_poly.pdbx_strand_id
1 'polypeptide(L)'
;MTKMTSKYVGGLRTENTHLQSGNRIITDAPLDNHGKGEAFSPTDLLATALCDCIFTITGITAQTYNFSIDGATAQIEKIMNESPRRVAEVKIDFDYSMCNLNEKQQTIIRRIPETCPVSRSLSAEVKQTITFKF
;
A
#
# COMPACT_ATOMS: atom_id res chain seq x y z
N MET A 1 21.94 -4.35 -0.02
CA MET A 1 20.76 -4.08 0.83
C MET A 1 20.46 -2.59 0.83
N THR A 2 19.20 -2.25 0.67
CA THR A 2 18.75 -0.85 0.68
C THR A 2 18.70 -0.32 2.11
N LYS A 3 19.22 0.89 2.31
CA LYS A 3 19.18 1.56 3.61
C LYS A 3 18.34 2.82 3.53
N MET A 4 17.62 3.07 4.58
CA MET A 4 16.85 4.29 4.79
C MET A 4 17.28 4.93 6.10
N THR A 5 17.14 6.24 6.19
CA THR A 5 17.34 6.98 7.43
C THR A 5 16.05 7.69 7.82
N SER A 6 15.87 7.87 9.11
CA SER A 6 14.73 8.60 9.66
C SER A 6 15.19 9.59 10.71
N LYS A 7 14.60 10.78 10.68
CA LYS A 7 14.86 11.83 11.68
C LYS A 7 13.54 12.29 12.26
N TYR A 8 13.44 12.29 13.57
CA TYR A 8 12.32 12.92 14.24
C TYR A 8 12.57 14.44 14.32
N VAL A 9 11.74 15.23 13.67
CA VAL A 9 11.94 16.68 13.54
C VAL A 9 11.13 17.50 14.55
N GLY A 10 10.38 16.83 15.42
CA GLY A 10 9.50 17.48 16.38
C GLY A 10 8.07 17.60 15.84
N GLY A 11 7.15 17.97 16.72
CA GLY A 11 5.74 18.13 16.34
C GLY A 11 5.08 16.88 15.81
N LEU A 12 5.53 15.68 16.25
CA LEU A 12 5.04 14.37 15.84
C LEU A 12 5.26 14.11 14.34
N ARG A 13 6.31 14.68 13.76
CA ARG A 13 6.70 14.54 12.35
C ARG A 13 8.03 13.84 12.23
N THR A 14 8.18 13.01 11.20
CA THR A 14 9.46 12.42 10.81
C THR A 14 9.81 12.80 9.37
N GLU A 15 11.09 12.88 9.09
CA GLU A 15 11.62 12.97 7.72
C GLU A 15 12.43 11.72 7.42
N ASN A 16 12.18 11.13 6.27
CA ASN A 16 12.77 9.85 5.90
C ASN A 16 13.48 9.98 4.56
N THR A 17 14.64 9.37 4.43
CA THR A 17 15.43 9.41 3.19
C THR A 17 15.78 8.00 2.75
N HIS A 18 15.47 7.69 1.49
CA HIS A 18 15.92 6.49 0.81
C HIS A 18 17.32 6.77 0.27
N LEU A 19 18.35 6.18 0.88
CA LEU A 19 19.74 6.60 0.62
C LEU A 19 20.17 6.35 -0.81
N GLN A 20 19.75 5.24 -1.43
CA GLN A 20 20.14 4.90 -2.78
C GLN A 20 19.61 5.88 -3.83
N SER A 21 18.37 6.33 -3.70
CA SER A 21 17.71 7.21 -4.67
C SER A 21 17.75 8.69 -4.26
N GLY A 22 17.97 8.97 -2.98
CA GLY A 22 17.83 10.33 -2.43
C GLY A 22 16.37 10.75 -2.24
N ASN A 23 15.40 9.91 -2.53
CA ASN A 23 13.98 10.22 -2.35
C ASN A 23 13.67 10.46 -0.87
N ARG A 24 12.82 11.44 -0.60
CA ARG A 24 12.44 11.82 0.77
C ARG A 24 10.93 11.79 0.92
N ILE A 25 10.47 11.28 2.06
CA ILE A 25 9.08 11.30 2.47
C ILE A 25 8.98 11.77 3.91
N ILE A 26 7.87 12.42 4.26
CA ILE A 26 7.57 12.80 5.64
C ILE A 26 6.40 11.99 6.17
N THR A 27 6.34 11.82 7.49
CA THR A 27 5.16 11.28 8.17
C THR A 27 4.70 12.23 9.24
N ASP A 28 3.39 12.25 9.48
CA ASP A 28 2.76 12.97 10.58
C ASP A 28 1.92 12.01 11.40
N ALA A 29 1.82 12.26 12.71
CA ALA A 29 0.78 11.60 13.48
C ALA A 29 -0.59 12.05 12.94
N PRO A 30 -1.59 11.15 12.90
CA PRO A 30 -2.91 11.49 12.39
C PRO A 30 -3.65 12.42 13.35
N LEU A 31 -4.69 13.09 12.84
CA LEU A 31 -5.51 14.02 13.63
C LEU A 31 -6.15 13.35 14.86
N ASP A 32 -6.55 12.08 14.72
CA ASP A 32 -7.15 11.30 15.82
C ASP A 32 -6.12 10.79 16.84
N ASN A 33 -4.83 11.12 16.65
CA ASN A 33 -3.75 10.74 17.57
C ASN A 33 -2.78 11.91 17.78
N HIS A 34 -3.33 13.09 18.09
CA HIS A 34 -2.61 14.32 18.46
C HIS A 34 -1.76 14.94 17.36
N GLY A 35 -1.81 14.45 16.13
CA GLY A 35 -0.99 14.93 15.04
C GLY A 35 -1.64 16.00 14.19
N LYS A 36 -0.85 16.58 13.29
CA LYS A 36 -1.30 17.58 12.32
C LYS A 36 -2.03 16.99 11.12
N GLY A 37 -1.76 15.71 10.81
CA GLY A 37 -2.39 15.02 9.69
C GLY A 37 -2.10 15.64 8.32
N GLU A 38 -0.97 16.34 8.18
CA GLU A 38 -0.62 17.01 6.92
C GLU A 38 0.12 16.10 5.94
N ALA A 39 0.46 14.91 6.36
CA ALA A 39 1.13 13.88 5.56
C ALA A 39 0.62 12.50 5.97
N PHE A 40 1.06 11.47 5.27
CA PHE A 40 0.76 10.09 5.65
C PHE A 40 1.21 9.81 7.08
N SER A 41 0.38 9.17 7.88
CA SER A 41 0.83 8.58 9.14
C SER A 41 1.63 7.30 8.86
N PRO A 42 2.40 6.80 9.84
CA PRO A 42 3.08 5.51 9.67
C PRO A 42 2.13 4.36 9.33
N THR A 43 0.94 4.33 9.91
CA THR A 43 -0.05 3.29 9.60
C THR A 43 -0.72 3.53 8.24
N ASP A 44 -0.84 4.75 7.77
CA ASP A 44 -1.23 5.06 6.38
C ASP A 44 -0.21 4.50 5.40
N LEU A 45 1.09 4.65 5.68
CA LEU A 45 2.16 4.09 4.85
C LEU A 45 2.11 2.56 4.82
N LEU A 46 1.80 1.93 5.94
CA LEU A 46 1.65 0.47 6.00
C LEU A 46 0.53 0.00 5.08
N ALA A 47 -0.63 0.65 5.14
CA ALA A 47 -1.78 0.33 4.28
C ALA A 47 -1.46 0.59 2.80
N THR A 48 -0.82 1.72 2.51
CA THR A 48 -0.41 2.09 1.16
C THR A 48 0.63 1.14 0.61
N ALA A 49 1.58 0.70 1.45
CA ALA A 49 2.60 -0.27 1.05
C ALA A 49 1.99 -1.58 0.57
N LEU A 50 0.90 -2.04 1.20
CA LEU A 50 0.18 -3.23 0.73
C LEU A 50 -0.37 -3.02 -0.69
N CYS A 51 -1.04 -1.92 -0.92
CA CYS A 51 -1.57 -1.58 -2.25
C CYS A 51 -0.47 -1.49 -3.30
N ASP A 52 0.59 -0.75 -3.00
CA ASP A 52 1.68 -0.51 -3.94
C ASP A 52 2.43 -1.81 -4.26
N CYS A 53 2.59 -2.68 -3.27
CA CYS A 53 3.18 -4.00 -3.50
C CYS A 53 2.33 -4.84 -4.45
N ILE A 54 1.03 -4.87 -4.24
CA ILE A 54 0.10 -5.59 -5.13
C ILE A 54 0.18 -5.01 -6.55
N PHE A 55 0.14 -3.69 -6.71
CA PHE A 55 0.32 -3.05 -8.02
C PHE A 55 1.65 -3.41 -8.68
N THR A 56 2.73 -3.37 -7.91
CA THR A 56 4.07 -3.67 -8.45
C THR A 56 4.18 -5.11 -8.93
N ILE A 57 3.72 -6.07 -8.13
CA ILE A 57 3.72 -7.49 -8.52
C ILE A 57 2.79 -7.72 -9.72
N THR A 58 1.63 -7.04 -9.73
CA THR A 58 0.71 -7.10 -10.88
C THR A 58 1.37 -6.54 -12.15
N GLY A 59 2.09 -5.42 -12.04
CA GLY A 59 2.83 -4.83 -13.16
C GLY A 59 3.91 -5.75 -13.71
N ILE A 60 4.69 -6.39 -12.84
CA ILE A 60 5.71 -7.37 -13.23
C ILE A 60 5.04 -8.55 -13.97
N THR A 61 3.93 -9.05 -13.44
CA THR A 61 3.19 -10.15 -14.03
C THR A 61 2.61 -9.76 -15.39
N ALA A 62 2.07 -8.54 -15.49
CA ALA A 62 1.55 -8.01 -16.75
C ALA A 62 2.64 -7.95 -17.82
N GLN A 63 3.84 -7.48 -17.49
CA GLN A 63 4.97 -7.49 -18.41
C GLN A 63 5.31 -8.91 -18.88
N THR A 64 5.30 -9.87 -17.97
CA THR A 64 5.59 -11.27 -18.29
C THR A 64 4.58 -11.85 -19.29
N TYR A 65 3.32 -11.49 -19.16
CA TYR A 65 2.23 -12.01 -20.03
C TYR A 65 1.83 -11.03 -21.14
N ASN A 66 2.62 -9.98 -21.38
CA ASN A 66 2.45 -9.03 -22.46
C ASN A 66 1.11 -8.27 -22.43
N PHE A 67 0.73 -7.78 -21.27
CA PHE A 67 -0.37 -6.83 -21.15
C PHE A 67 0.02 -5.66 -20.23
N SER A 68 -0.82 -4.63 -20.16
CA SER A 68 -0.55 -3.43 -19.37
C SER A 68 -1.66 -3.16 -18.38
N ILE A 69 -1.27 -2.66 -17.22
CA ILE A 69 -2.19 -2.11 -16.22
C ILE A 69 -1.98 -0.61 -16.03
N ASP A 70 -1.30 0.04 -16.98
CA ASP A 70 -1.03 1.47 -16.88
C ASP A 70 -2.32 2.27 -16.73
N GLY A 71 -2.34 3.19 -15.78
CA GLY A 71 -3.51 4.00 -15.48
C GLY A 71 -4.50 3.39 -14.48
N ALA A 72 -4.28 2.14 -14.04
CA ALA A 72 -5.10 1.55 -12.99
C ALA A 72 -5.02 2.38 -11.71
N THR A 73 -6.12 2.46 -10.98
CA THR A 73 -6.23 3.21 -9.72
C THR A 73 -6.67 2.32 -8.58
N ALA A 74 -6.49 2.79 -7.36
CA ALA A 74 -6.99 2.10 -6.18
C ALA A 74 -7.39 3.10 -5.11
N GLN A 75 -8.39 2.72 -4.33
CA GLN A 75 -8.73 3.41 -3.09
C GLN A 75 -8.36 2.53 -1.92
N ILE A 76 -7.77 3.13 -0.90
CA ILE A 76 -7.25 2.43 0.27
C ILE A 76 -7.93 3.00 1.51
N GLU A 77 -8.48 2.13 2.33
CA GLU A 77 -9.05 2.51 3.63
C GLU A 77 -8.41 1.66 4.72
N LYS A 78 -7.89 2.35 5.71
CA LYS A 78 -7.31 1.73 6.89
C LYS A 78 -8.32 1.77 8.03
N ILE A 79 -8.57 0.63 8.68
CA ILE A 79 -9.45 0.53 9.83
C ILE A 79 -8.61 0.14 11.04
N MET A 80 -8.66 0.99 12.07
CA MET A 80 -7.89 0.78 13.31
C MET A 80 -8.69 0.01 14.33
N ASN A 81 -7.99 -0.81 15.11
CA ASN A 81 -8.47 -1.38 16.36
C ASN A 81 -8.06 -0.45 17.50
N GLU A 82 -8.88 -0.32 18.52
CA GLU A 82 -8.60 0.63 19.61
C GLU A 82 -7.81 0.04 20.77
N SER A 83 -8.01 -1.24 21.05
CA SER A 83 -7.44 -1.85 22.26
C SER A 83 -6.93 -3.28 22.00
N PRO A 84 -5.63 -3.46 21.69
CA PRO A 84 -4.61 -2.42 21.50
C PRO A 84 -4.80 -1.62 20.21
N ARG A 85 -4.24 -0.42 20.16
CA ARG A 85 -4.24 0.38 18.93
C ARG A 85 -3.35 -0.28 17.89
N ARG A 86 -3.96 -0.76 16.82
CA ARG A 86 -3.27 -1.40 15.67
C ARG A 86 -4.16 -1.32 14.45
N VAL A 87 -3.58 -1.59 13.29
CA VAL A 87 -4.38 -1.76 12.07
C VAL A 87 -5.18 -3.07 12.19
N ALA A 88 -6.50 -2.96 12.15
CA ALA A 88 -7.40 -4.12 12.17
C ALA A 88 -7.70 -4.64 10.77
N GLU A 89 -7.82 -3.73 9.82
CA GLU A 89 -8.18 -4.08 8.44
C GLU A 89 -7.60 -3.06 7.47
N VAL A 90 -7.18 -3.55 6.30
CA VAL A 90 -6.86 -2.72 5.14
C VAL A 90 -7.81 -3.13 4.02
N LYS A 91 -8.62 -2.17 3.56
CA LYS A 91 -9.51 -2.34 2.42
C LYS A 91 -8.89 -1.66 1.22
N ILE A 92 -8.81 -2.38 0.11
CA ILE A 92 -8.28 -1.84 -1.14
C ILE A 92 -9.25 -2.17 -2.27
N ASP A 93 -9.74 -1.13 -2.94
CA ASP A 93 -10.60 -1.27 -4.12
C ASP A 93 -9.77 -0.90 -5.35
N PHE A 94 -9.35 -1.94 -6.10
CA PHE A 94 -8.61 -1.74 -7.35
C PHE A 94 -9.55 -1.51 -8.51
N ASP A 95 -9.25 -0.52 -9.34
CA ASP A 95 -9.98 -0.21 -10.56
C ASP A 95 -9.07 -0.39 -11.76
N TYR A 96 -9.28 -1.48 -12.51
CA TYR A 96 -8.58 -1.80 -13.75
C TYR A 96 -9.48 -1.58 -14.98
N SER A 97 -10.61 -0.88 -14.84
CA SER A 97 -11.59 -0.74 -15.92
C SER A 97 -11.04 -0.05 -17.15
N MET A 98 -10.02 0.80 -17.01
CA MET A 98 -9.35 1.47 -18.14
C MET A 98 -8.37 0.58 -18.90
N CYS A 99 -8.04 -0.60 -18.37
CA CYS A 99 -6.98 -1.44 -18.93
C CYS A 99 -7.46 -2.45 -19.98
N ASN A 100 -8.76 -2.57 -20.20
CA ASN A 100 -9.36 -3.49 -21.18
C ASN A 100 -8.85 -4.93 -21.04
N LEU A 101 -8.92 -5.49 -19.84
CA LEU A 101 -8.40 -6.81 -19.53
C LEU A 101 -9.38 -7.89 -19.89
N ASN A 102 -8.90 -8.99 -20.54
CA ASN A 102 -9.71 -10.16 -20.81
C ASN A 102 -9.86 -11.03 -19.56
N GLU A 103 -10.72 -12.07 -19.62
CA GLU A 103 -11.00 -12.93 -18.47
C GLU A 103 -9.76 -13.63 -17.92
N LYS A 104 -8.85 -14.06 -18.78
CA LYS A 104 -7.61 -14.72 -18.38
C LYS A 104 -6.71 -13.77 -17.59
N GLN A 105 -6.56 -12.54 -18.06
CA GLN A 105 -5.77 -11.50 -17.39
C GLN A 105 -6.40 -11.12 -16.04
N GLN A 106 -7.72 -10.99 -15.99
CA GLN A 106 -8.45 -10.74 -14.74
C GLN A 106 -8.22 -11.87 -13.72
N THR A 107 -8.24 -13.10 -14.15
CA THR A 107 -7.99 -14.27 -13.28
C THR A 107 -6.58 -14.25 -12.72
N ILE A 108 -5.59 -13.89 -13.54
CA ILE A 108 -4.21 -13.74 -13.10
C ILE A 108 -4.11 -12.67 -12.00
N ILE A 109 -4.72 -11.51 -12.23
CA ILE A 109 -4.68 -10.38 -11.29
C ILE A 109 -5.32 -10.74 -9.95
N ARG A 110 -6.43 -11.46 -9.95
CA ARG A 110 -7.14 -11.85 -8.72
C ARG A 110 -6.28 -12.67 -7.77
N ARG A 111 -5.26 -13.35 -8.26
CA ARG A 111 -4.39 -14.23 -7.46
C ARG A 111 -3.17 -13.49 -6.88
N ILE A 112 -2.86 -12.30 -7.39
CA ILE A 112 -1.65 -11.57 -7.01
C ILE A 112 -1.59 -11.23 -5.51
N PRO A 113 -2.68 -10.76 -4.85
CA PRO A 113 -2.59 -10.33 -3.45
C PRO A 113 -2.00 -11.38 -2.50
N GLU A 114 -2.25 -12.66 -2.75
CA GLU A 114 -1.73 -13.75 -1.91
C GLU A 114 -0.22 -13.96 -2.04
N THR A 115 0.40 -13.43 -3.10
CA THR A 115 1.82 -13.60 -3.39
C THR A 115 2.67 -12.40 -3.00
N CYS A 116 2.03 -11.29 -2.62
CA CYS A 116 2.70 -10.03 -2.34
C CYS A 116 3.53 -10.13 -1.05
N PRO A 117 4.83 -9.74 -1.09
CA PRO A 117 5.68 -9.79 0.10
C PRO A 117 5.15 -8.96 1.27
N VAL A 118 4.54 -7.81 1.03
CA VAL A 118 3.95 -6.99 2.11
C VAL A 118 2.78 -7.73 2.74
N SER A 119 1.89 -8.31 1.93
CA SER A 119 0.76 -9.10 2.42
C SER A 119 1.24 -10.22 3.34
N ARG A 120 2.29 -10.93 2.92
CA ARG A 120 2.87 -12.03 3.69
C ARG A 120 3.62 -11.59 4.95
N SER A 121 3.96 -10.32 5.05
CA SER A 121 4.69 -9.76 6.19
C SER A 121 3.77 -9.16 7.25
N LEU A 122 2.48 -9.01 6.95
CA LEU A 122 1.51 -8.51 7.90
C LEU A 122 1.06 -9.61 8.86
N SER A 123 0.76 -9.21 10.10
CA SER A 123 0.15 -10.12 11.07
C SER A 123 -1.14 -10.72 10.49
N ALA A 124 -1.40 -11.99 10.81
CA ALA A 124 -2.66 -12.65 10.46
C ALA A 124 -3.89 -11.95 11.06
N GLU A 125 -3.69 -11.14 12.11
CA GLU A 125 -4.77 -10.35 12.71
C GLU A 125 -5.18 -9.14 11.88
N VAL A 126 -4.37 -8.75 10.88
CA VAL A 126 -4.72 -7.68 9.94
C VAL A 126 -5.55 -8.28 8.82
N LYS A 127 -6.84 -7.97 8.79
CA LYS A 127 -7.72 -8.40 7.71
C LYS A 127 -7.38 -7.64 6.44
N GLN A 128 -7.24 -8.36 5.33
CA GLN A 128 -6.99 -7.78 4.02
C GLN A 128 -8.23 -7.98 3.15
N THR A 129 -8.93 -6.90 2.84
CA THR A 129 -10.17 -6.91 2.06
C THR A 129 -9.92 -6.24 0.72
N ILE A 130 -9.82 -7.04 -0.32
CA ILE A 130 -9.39 -6.57 -1.64
C ILE A 130 -10.50 -6.85 -2.64
N THR A 131 -10.90 -5.80 -3.38
CA THR A 131 -11.89 -5.88 -4.44
C THR A 131 -11.28 -5.42 -5.76
N PHE A 132 -11.85 -5.91 -6.86
CA PHE A 132 -11.40 -5.59 -8.21
C PHE A 132 -12.59 -5.16 -9.06
N LYS A 133 -12.38 -4.07 -9.81
CA LYS A 133 -13.27 -3.63 -10.88
C LYS A 133 -12.50 -3.73 -12.20
N PHE A 134 -13.07 -4.43 -13.17
CA PHE A 134 -12.45 -4.62 -14.48
C PHE A 134 -13.25 -3.98 -15.62
#